data_76e35e7a6136007df506b6a952813134
#
_entry.id   76e35e7a6136007df506b6a952813134
#
_cell.length_a   1.000
_cell.length_b   1.000
_cell.length_c   1.000
_cell.angle_alpha   90.00
_cell.angle_beta   90.00
_cell.angle_gamma   90.00
#
_symmetry.space_group_name_H-M   'P 1'
#
loop_
_entity.id
_entity.type
_entity.pdbx_description
1 polymer ?
#
loop_
_entity_poly.entity_id
_entity_poly.type
_entity_poly.pdbx_seq_one_letter_code
_entity_poly.pdbx_strand_id
1 'polypeptide(L)'
;MHHPYDTFFRSVFSQADLAWQLTRLVAPEAGARFTNPELTVDTRSLVEPASRAHYTDLLIGLREAGEEREPPRLFVYVLYEHKSSPDRWVSLQLLRYLGAIWQRTRREHRPPVLPPIMPVVIYHGREAWSPSLEFADLVDGPRGEHVPRFTPRLVNLADLSPEQISGSLGFVLALLALKLVRRKLTQSSTRLLVGVLDRALADPETRELARQVEWLYAATRSREDIDRMATVAAQQRYHRAREDLMTY
;
A
#
# COMPACT_ATOMS: atom_id res chain seq x y z
N MET A 1 -6.05 5.03 18.86
CA MET A 1 -4.87 5.76 18.34
C MET A 1 -4.55 5.18 16.96
N HIS A 2 -4.52 6.01 15.90
CA HIS A 2 -4.07 5.54 14.60
C HIS A 2 -2.57 5.28 14.64
N HIS A 3 -2.14 4.15 14.10
CA HIS A 3 -0.72 3.81 14.03
C HIS A 3 -0.03 4.69 12.96
N PRO A 4 1.20 5.21 13.17
CA PRO A 4 1.86 6.08 12.19
C PRO A 4 1.92 5.50 10.77
N TYR A 5 2.08 4.18 10.65
CA TYR A 5 2.11 3.48 9.36
C TYR A 5 0.77 3.57 8.61
N ASP A 6 -0.36 3.42 9.33
CA ASP A 6 -1.71 3.48 8.75
C ASP A 6 -2.02 4.87 8.25
N THR A 7 -1.68 5.88 9.08
CA THR A 7 -1.86 7.29 8.72
C THR A 7 -1.07 7.62 7.46
N PHE A 8 0.19 7.21 7.41
CA PHE A 8 1.06 7.43 6.25
C PHE A 8 0.52 6.71 5.01
N PHE A 9 0.24 5.41 5.10
CA PHE A 9 -0.28 4.63 3.97
C PHE A 9 -1.54 5.26 3.39
N ARG A 10 -2.51 5.61 4.25
CA ARG A 10 -3.76 6.24 3.84
C ARG A 10 -3.54 7.61 3.22
N SER A 11 -2.72 8.47 3.83
CA SER A 11 -2.42 9.80 3.31
C SER A 11 -1.83 9.76 1.90
N VAL A 12 -0.91 8.84 1.67
CA VAL A 12 -0.22 8.69 0.39
C VAL A 12 -1.13 8.09 -0.67
N PHE A 13 -1.71 6.93 -0.40
CA PHE A 13 -2.47 6.18 -1.40
C PHE A 13 -3.95 6.59 -1.52
N SER A 14 -4.37 7.67 -0.85
CA SER A 14 -5.62 8.37 -1.18
C SER A 14 -5.49 9.28 -2.41
N GLN A 15 -4.28 9.60 -2.84
CA GLN A 15 -4.02 10.37 -4.05
C GLN A 15 -4.19 9.48 -5.29
N ALA A 16 -5.00 9.91 -6.27
CA ALA A 16 -5.44 9.06 -7.38
C ALA A 16 -4.28 8.50 -8.23
N ASP A 17 -3.26 9.30 -8.50
CA ASP A 17 -2.08 8.89 -9.28
C ASP A 17 -1.24 7.83 -8.54
N LEU A 18 -1.05 7.99 -7.22
CA LEU A 18 -0.34 7.03 -6.38
C LEU A 18 -1.18 5.76 -6.15
N ALA A 19 -2.51 5.90 -6.00
CA ALA A 19 -3.44 4.78 -5.94
C ALA A 19 -3.43 3.95 -7.23
N TRP A 20 -3.34 4.61 -8.39
CA TRP A 20 -3.22 3.92 -9.67
C TRP A 20 -1.91 3.14 -9.78
N GLN A 21 -0.79 3.75 -9.43
CA GLN A 21 0.51 3.08 -9.43
C GLN A 21 0.52 1.88 -8.46
N LEU A 22 -0.09 2.05 -7.27
CA LEU A 22 -0.28 0.95 -6.33
C LEU A 22 -1.13 -0.17 -6.95
N THR A 23 -2.25 0.19 -7.59
CA THR A 23 -3.13 -0.79 -8.27
C THR A 23 -2.36 -1.60 -9.30
N ARG A 24 -1.54 -0.96 -10.13
CA ARG A 24 -0.72 -1.66 -11.12
C ARG A 24 0.29 -2.62 -10.51
N LEU A 25 0.83 -2.28 -9.34
CA LEU A 25 1.75 -3.14 -8.61
C LEU A 25 1.03 -4.34 -7.99
N VAL A 26 -0.10 -4.09 -7.30
CA VAL A 26 -0.77 -5.13 -6.51
C VAL A 26 -1.80 -5.94 -7.30
N ALA A 27 -2.28 -5.41 -8.41
CA ALA A 27 -3.28 -6.00 -9.31
C ALA A 27 -2.91 -5.74 -10.77
N PRO A 28 -1.81 -6.30 -11.30
CA PRO A 28 -1.32 -6.02 -12.65
C PRO A 28 -2.33 -6.34 -13.75
N GLU A 29 -3.24 -7.29 -13.55
CA GLU A 29 -4.35 -7.58 -14.45
C GLU A 29 -5.36 -6.42 -14.53
N ALA A 30 -5.55 -5.65 -13.46
CA ALA A 30 -6.32 -4.41 -13.52
C ALA A 30 -5.56 -3.36 -14.34
N GLY A 31 -4.23 -3.25 -14.15
CA GLY A 31 -3.38 -2.37 -14.94
C GLY A 31 -3.37 -2.71 -16.45
N ALA A 32 -3.47 -4.00 -16.80
CA ALA A 32 -3.58 -4.44 -18.19
C ALA A 32 -4.97 -4.19 -18.80
N ARG A 33 -6.03 -4.22 -17.98
CA ARG A 33 -7.42 -4.05 -18.43
C ARG A 33 -7.80 -2.59 -18.67
N PHE A 34 -7.30 -1.66 -17.84
CA PHE A 34 -7.64 -0.25 -17.88
C PHE A 34 -6.43 0.55 -18.37
N THR A 35 -6.59 1.25 -19.49
CA THR A 35 -5.50 2.03 -20.08
C THR A 35 -5.46 3.45 -19.54
N ASN A 36 -6.62 4.07 -19.38
CA ASN A 36 -6.77 5.43 -18.84
C ASN A 36 -7.96 5.47 -17.85
N PRO A 37 -7.83 4.83 -16.67
CA PRO A 37 -8.95 4.72 -15.76
C PRO A 37 -9.24 6.03 -15.05
N GLU A 38 -10.52 6.30 -14.84
CA GLU A 38 -10.97 7.16 -13.76
C GLU A 38 -11.02 6.36 -12.47
N LEU A 39 -10.42 6.93 -11.42
CA LEU A 39 -10.35 6.30 -10.11
C LEU A 39 -11.26 7.00 -9.12
N THR A 40 -11.96 6.18 -8.34
CA THR A 40 -12.52 6.62 -7.05
C THR A 40 -11.73 5.97 -5.93
N VAL A 41 -11.25 6.76 -4.98
CA VAL A 41 -10.49 6.24 -3.84
C VAL A 41 -11.29 6.52 -2.58
N ASP A 42 -11.73 5.46 -1.90
CA ASP A 42 -12.46 5.56 -0.65
C ASP A 42 -11.61 5.00 0.49
N THR A 43 -11.34 5.85 1.47
CA THR A 43 -10.58 5.52 2.68
C THR A 43 -11.47 5.40 3.92
N ARG A 44 -12.81 5.50 3.75
CA ARG A 44 -13.75 5.33 4.86
C ARG A 44 -13.75 3.87 5.29
N SER A 45 -13.61 3.65 6.59
CA SER A 45 -13.71 2.29 7.13
C SER A 45 -15.08 1.69 6.82
N LEU A 46 -15.08 0.50 6.26
CA LEU A 46 -16.29 -0.28 5.93
C LEU A 46 -16.82 -1.07 7.13
N VAL A 47 -16.17 -0.98 8.28
CA VAL A 47 -16.44 -1.81 9.47
C VAL A 47 -16.75 -0.96 10.68
N GLU A 48 -17.55 -1.54 11.61
CA GLU A 48 -17.92 -0.94 12.87
C GLU A 48 -16.72 -0.58 13.77
N PRO A 49 -16.86 0.41 14.67
CA PRO A 49 -15.77 0.97 15.50
C PRO A 49 -14.98 -0.05 16.31
N ALA A 50 -15.60 -1.14 16.74
CA ALA A 50 -14.97 -2.15 17.57
C ALA A 50 -13.87 -2.97 16.86
N SER A 51 -13.88 -3.02 15.52
CA SER A 51 -12.90 -3.78 14.71
C SER A 51 -11.81 -2.92 14.09
N ARG A 52 -11.81 -1.58 14.33
CA ARG A 52 -10.94 -0.60 13.65
C ARG A 52 -9.50 -0.57 14.15
N ALA A 53 -9.15 -1.32 15.18
CA ALA A 53 -7.93 -1.05 15.94
C ALA A 53 -6.61 -1.34 15.18
N HIS A 54 -6.63 -2.05 14.04
CA HIS A 54 -5.40 -2.59 13.45
C HIS A 54 -5.29 -2.58 11.93
N TYR A 55 -6.24 -2.02 11.19
CA TYR A 55 -6.25 -2.12 9.72
C TYR A 55 -6.51 -0.78 9.04
N THR A 56 -5.77 -0.52 8.01
CA THR A 56 -6.01 0.59 7.08
C THR A 56 -6.54 0.03 5.78
N ASP A 57 -7.73 0.44 5.42
CA ASP A 57 -8.41 -0.05 4.24
C ASP A 57 -8.39 1.02 3.14
N LEU A 58 -8.25 0.58 1.91
CA LEU A 58 -8.34 1.40 0.72
C LEU A 58 -9.21 0.69 -0.29
N LEU A 59 -10.32 1.31 -0.69
CA LEU A 59 -11.17 0.83 -1.77
C LEU A 59 -10.97 1.69 -3.00
N ILE A 60 -10.42 1.11 -4.05
CA ILE A 60 -10.17 1.78 -5.33
C ILE A 60 -11.19 1.26 -6.34
N GLY A 61 -12.07 2.14 -6.82
CA GLY A 61 -12.99 1.85 -7.91
C GLY A 61 -12.36 2.28 -9.23
N LEU A 62 -12.47 1.44 -10.26
CA LEU A 62 -11.92 1.64 -11.59
C LEU A 62 -13.01 1.63 -12.64
N ARG A 63 -13.03 2.62 -13.54
CA ARG A 63 -13.81 2.67 -14.77
C ARG A 63 -12.98 3.28 -15.90
N GLU A 64 -13.34 3.06 -17.14
CA GLU A 64 -12.69 3.75 -18.26
C GLU A 64 -13.06 5.24 -18.25
N ALA A 65 -12.10 6.09 -18.62
CA ALA A 65 -12.35 7.53 -18.72
C ALA A 65 -13.46 7.84 -19.71
N GLY A 66 -14.37 8.73 -19.29
CA GLY A 66 -15.55 9.10 -20.10
C GLY A 66 -16.70 8.09 -20.05
N GLU A 67 -16.62 7.05 -19.24
CA GLU A 67 -17.72 6.11 -19.05
C GLU A 67 -18.66 6.60 -17.93
N GLU A 68 -19.87 6.98 -18.28
CA GLU A 68 -20.92 7.41 -17.34
C GLU A 68 -21.59 6.24 -16.60
N ARG A 69 -20.83 5.23 -16.25
CA ARG A 69 -21.36 4.05 -15.58
C ARG A 69 -21.13 4.09 -14.07
N GLU A 70 -22.20 3.84 -13.32
CA GLU A 70 -22.13 3.56 -11.89
C GLU A 70 -22.75 2.19 -11.58
N PRO A 71 -22.18 1.39 -10.71
CA PRO A 71 -20.92 1.57 -9.99
C PRO A 71 -19.68 1.36 -10.89
N PRO A 72 -18.46 1.56 -10.38
CA PRO A 72 -17.22 1.21 -11.08
C PRO A 72 -17.22 -0.20 -11.66
N ARG A 73 -16.48 -0.43 -12.76
CA ARG A 73 -16.40 -1.76 -13.41
C ARG A 73 -15.65 -2.80 -12.59
N LEU A 74 -14.73 -2.34 -11.76
CA LEU A 74 -13.89 -3.17 -10.89
C LEU A 74 -13.58 -2.41 -9.62
N PHE A 75 -13.63 -3.10 -8.49
CA PHE A 75 -13.03 -2.63 -7.26
C PHE A 75 -11.74 -3.39 -6.96
N VAL A 76 -10.71 -2.66 -6.52
CA VAL A 76 -9.53 -3.23 -5.86
C VAL A 76 -9.62 -2.84 -4.40
N TYR A 77 -9.80 -3.83 -3.53
CA TYR A 77 -9.84 -3.62 -2.09
C TYR A 77 -8.49 -3.98 -1.48
N VAL A 78 -7.81 -2.98 -0.94
CA VAL A 78 -6.48 -3.14 -0.36
C VAL A 78 -6.58 -3.08 1.16
N LEU A 79 -6.26 -4.18 1.80
CA LEU A 79 -6.06 -4.29 3.24
C LEU A 79 -4.56 -4.11 3.53
N TYR A 80 -4.20 -3.05 4.26
CA TYR A 80 -2.84 -2.84 4.71
C TYR A 80 -2.62 -3.45 6.10
N GLU A 81 -1.91 -4.56 6.15
CA GLU A 81 -1.66 -5.33 7.36
C GLU A 81 -0.26 -5.04 7.92
N HIS A 82 -0.21 -4.35 9.06
CA HIS A 82 1.03 -3.91 9.69
C HIS A 82 1.42 -4.70 10.95
N LYS A 83 0.67 -5.74 11.34
CA LYS A 83 1.02 -6.60 12.49
C LYS A 83 2.39 -7.22 12.31
N SER A 84 3.03 -7.55 13.43
CA SER A 84 4.34 -8.20 13.40
C SER A 84 4.26 -9.62 12.88
N SER A 85 3.17 -10.34 13.23
CA SER A 85 2.87 -11.70 12.80
C SER A 85 1.68 -11.72 11.84
N PRO A 86 1.66 -12.67 10.89
CA PRO A 86 0.54 -12.86 9.97
C PRO A 86 -0.76 -13.23 10.71
N ASP A 87 -1.89 -12.71 10.24
CA ASP A 87 -3.20 -13.08 10.76
C ASP A 87 -3.80 -14.21 9.92
N ARG A 88 -3.96 -15.40 10.52
CA ARG A 88 -4.58 -16.55 9.85
C ARG A 88 -6.03 -16.31 9.44
N TRP A 89 -6.72 -15.37 10.10
CA TRP A 89 -8.13 -15.07 9.86
C TRP A 89 -8.35 -13.96 8.84
N VAL A 90 -7.29 -13.50 8.16
CA VAL A 90 -7.36 -12.40 7.18
C VAL A 90 -8.40 -12.66 6.09
N SER A 91 -8.51 -13.89 5.58
CA SER A 91 -9.48 -14.25 4.54
C SER A 91 -10.93 -14.18 5.05
N LEU A 92 -11.19 -14.55 6.29
CA LEU A 92 -12.51 -14.38 6.92
C LEU A 92 -12.86 -12.89 7.08
N GLN A 93 -11.88 -12.09 7.48
CA GLN A 93 -12.06 -10.64 7.57
C GLN A 93 -12.36 -10.03 6.19
N LEU A 94 -11.61 -10.42 5.17
CA LEU A 94 -11.84 -9.96 3.80
C LEU A 94 -13.23 -10.33 3.29
N LEU A 95 -13.72 -11.56 3.56
CA LEU A 95 -15.08 -11.96 3.17
C LEU A 95 -16.15 -11.01 3.74
N ARG A 96 -16.00 -10.58 4.99
CA ARG A 96 -16.89 -9.58 5.60
C ARG A 96 -16.84 -8.25 4.84
N TYR A 97 -15.66 -7.79 4.47
CA TYR A 97 -15.47 -6.53 3.73
C TYR A 97 -16.04 -6.60 2.33
N LEU A 98 -15.79 -7.69 1.60
CA LEU A 98 -16.38 -7.91 0.27
C LEU A 98 -17.91 -7.84 0.34
N GLY A 99 -18.51 -8.52 1.32
CA GLY A 99 -19.95 -8.45 1.56
C GLY A 99 -20.45 -7.03 1.86
N ALA A 100 -19.73 -6.28 2.69
CA ALA A 100 -20.08 -4.90 3.03
C ALA A 100 -19.97 -3.95 1.82
N ILE A 101 -18.94 -4.10 0.97
CA ILE A 101 -18.77 -3.33 -0.27
C ILE A 101 -19.94 -3.61 -1.20
N TRP A 102 -20.27 -4.87 -1.47
CA TRP A 102 -21.39 -5.24 -2.33
C TRP A 102 -22.73 -4.77 -1.79
N GLN A 103 -23.00 -4.88 -0.49
CA GLN A 103 -24.24 -4.37 0.13
C GLN A 103 -24.34 -2.85 -0.04
N ARG A 104 -23.24 -2.10 0.18
CA ARG A 104 -23.19 -0.66 -0.04
C ARG A 104 -23.44 -0.32 -1.51
N THR A 105 -22.74 -0.96 -2.42
CA THR A 105 -22.88 -0.77 -3.87
C THR A 105 -24.32 -1.03 -4.34
N ARG A 106 -24.93 -2.11 -3.86
CA ARG A 106 -26.34 -2.43 -4.17
C ARG A 106 -27.30 -1.35 -3.67
N ARG A 107 -27.07 -0.83 -2.46
CA ARG A 107 -27.93 0.19 -1.87
C ARG A 107 -27.80 1.54 -2.58
N GLU A 108 -26.58 1.95 -2.92
CA GLU A 108 -26.29 3.27 -3.48
C GLU A 108 -26.59 3.34 -4.99
N HIS A 109 -26.22 2.32 -5.75
CA HIS A 109 -26.27 2.34 -7.22
C HIS A 109 -27.33 1.40 -7.83
N ARG A 110 -27.85 0.44 -7.06
CA ARG A 110 -28.85 -0.55 -7.50
C ARG A 110 -28.49 -1.23 -8.83
N PRO A 111 -27.26 -1.69 -9.04
CA PRO A 111 -26.86 -2.27 -10.31
C PRO A 111 -27.56 -3.61 -10.54
N PRO A 112 -27.77 -4.02 -11.82
CA PRO A 112 -28.37 -5.32 -12.14
C PRO A 112 -27.48 -6.49 -11.75
N VAL A 113 -26.16 -6.29 -11.72
CA VAL A 113 -25.16 -7.24 -11.27
C VAL A 113 -24.08 -6.51 -10.45
N LEU A 114 -23.50 -7.19 -9.48
CA LEU A 114 -22.45 -6.61 -8.64
C LEU A 114 -21.11 -6.59 -9.38
N PRO A 115 -20.31 -5.53 -9.24
CA PRO A 115 -18.97 -5.49 -9.81
C PRO A 115 -18.05 -6.49 -9.10
N PRO A 116 -17.05 -7.04 -9.80
CA PRO A 116 -16.02 -7.84 -9.17
C PRO A 116 -15.19 -7.00 -8.18
N ILE A 117 -14.68 -7.65 -7.13
CA ILE A 117 -13.77 -7.06 -6.17
C ILE A 117 -12.51 -7.92 -6.13
N MET A 118 -11.36 -7.31 -6.29
CA MET A 118 -10.06 -7.95 -6.13
C MET A 118 -9.54 -7.69 -4.71
N PRO A 119 -9.57 -8.65 -3.80
CA PRO A 119 -9.03 -8.47 -2.46
C PRO A 119 -7.51 -8.60 -2.48
N VAL A 120 -6.83 -7.62 -1.91
CA VAL A 120 -5.37 -7.57 -1.80
C VAL A 120 -4.99 -7.36 -0.35
N VAL A 121 -4.02 -8.11 0.14
CA VAL A 121 -3.36 -7.90 1.43
C VAL A 121 -1.97 -7.37 1.16
N ILE A 122 -1.68 -6.15 1.60
CA ILE A 122 -0.32 -5.63 1.65
C ILE A 122 0.24 -5.93 3.04
N TYR A 123 1.16 -6.86 3.11
CA TYR A 123 1.78 -7.26 4.36
C TYR A 123 3.06 -6.48 4.63
N HIS A 124 3.12 -5.90 5.82
CA HIS A 124 4.23 -5.10 6.30
C HIS A 124 4.73 -5.62 7.67
N GLY A 125 4.73 -6.93 7.85
CA GLY A 125 5.18 -7.56 9.09
C GLY A 125 6.69 -7.84 9.12
N ARG A 126 7.17 -8.28 10.30
CA ARG A 126 8.55 -8.72 10.49
C ARG A 126 8.74 -10.19 10.22
N GLU A 127 7.74 -10.99 10.55
CA GLU A 127 7.71 -12.43 10.33
C GLU A 127 7.34 -12.75 8.88
N ALA A 128 7.82 -13.87 8.36
CA ALA A 128 7.38 -14.34 7.05
C ALA A 128 5.90 -14.73 7.10
N TRP A 129 5.19 -14.48 6.01
CA TRP A 129 3.80 -14.92 5.89
C TRP A 129 3.75 -16.44 5.74
N SER A 130 3.03 -17.11 6.62
CA SER A 130 2.90 -18.57 6.64
C SER A 130 1.46 -19.09 6.56
N PRO A 131 0.39 -18.34 6.98
CA PRO A 131 -0.96 -18.85 6.89
C PRO A 131 -1.44 -19.03 5.46
N SER A 132 -2.33 -20.00 5.21
CA SER A 132 -3.04 -20.08 3.95
C SER A 132 -3.88 -18.85 3.71
N LEU A 133 -3.93 -18.38 2.45
CA LEU A 133 -4.79 -17.31 2.00
C LEU A 133 -6.13 -17.83 1.44
N GLU A 134 -6.20 -19.12 1.10
CA GLU A 134 -7.44 -19.72 0.61
C GLU A 134 -8.48 -19.75 1.74
N PHE A 135 -9.64 -19.12 1.51
CA PHE A 135 -10.70 -19.03 2.53
C PHE A 135 -11.17 -20.42 2.97
N ALA A 136 -11.28 -21.35 2.02
CA ALA A 136 -11.76 -22.72 2.31
C ALA A 136 -10.87 -23.47 3.30
N ASP A 137 -9.59 -23.07 3.48
CA ASP A 137 -8.69 -23.69 4.46
C ASP A 137 -8.99 -23.31 5.92
N LEU A 138 -9.88 -22.33 6.12
CA LEU A 138 -10.36 -21.95 7.45
C LEU A 138 -11.54 -22.79 7.94
N VAL A 139 -12.15 -23.56 7.04
CA VAL A 139 -13.35 -24.36 7.33
C VAL A 139 -12.96 -25.81 7.54
N ASP A 140 -13.33 -26.36 8.68
CA ASP A 140 -13.15 -27.78 8.98
C ASP A 140 -14.24 -28.63 8.32
N GLY A 141 -13.87 -29.79 7.77
CA GLY A 141 -14.77 -30.76 7.14
C GLY A 141 -14.80 -30.73 5.62
N PRO A 142 -15.83 -31.36 5.00
CA PRO A 142 -15.92 -31.49 3.54
C PRO A 142 -16.03 -30.10 2.85
N ARG A 143 -15.12 -29.83 1.93
CA ARG A 143 -15.10 -28.59 1.14
C ARG A 143 -16.06 -28.69 -0.05
N GLY A 144 -17.37 -28.71 0.24
CA GLY A 144 -18.41 -28.76 -0.76
C GLY A 144 -18.77 -27.39 -1.37
N GLU A 145 -19.85 -27.37 -2.14
CA GLU A 145 -20.37 -26.18 -2.82
C GLU A 145 -20.84 -25.06 -1.87
N HIS A 146 -20.97 -25.37 -0.57
CA HIS A 146 -21.46 -24.43 0.45
C HIS A 146 -20.33 -23.60 1.10
N VAL A 147 -19.07 -23.91 0.81
CA VAL A 147 -17.93 -23.15 1.33
C VAL A 147 -17.48 -22.14 0.27
N PRO A 148 -17.52 -20.83 0.56
CA PRO A 148 -17.00 -19.83 -0.36
C PRO A 148 -15.53 -20.11 -0.71
N ARG A 149 -15.19 -19.91 -1.98
CA ARG A 149 -13.81 -20.06 -2.46
C ARG A 149 -13.33 -18.73 -3.00
N PHE A 150 -12.30 -18.19 -2.40
CA PHE A 150 -11.53 -17.07 -2.91
C PHE A 150 -10.17 -17.03 -2.22
N THR A 151 -9.21 -16.50 -2.93
CA THR A 151 -7.84 -16.32 -2.44
C THR A 151 -7.46 -14.86 -2.65
N PRO A 152 -7.26 -14.08 -1.59
CA PRO A 152 -6.75 -12.73 -1.74
C PRO A 152 -5.31 -12.76 -2.25
N ARG A 153 -4.92 -11.72 -2.98
CA ARG A 153 -3.54 -11.54 -3.37
C ARG A 153 -2.74 -11.02 -2.16
N LEU A 154 -1.60 -11.64 -1.89
CA LEU A 154 -0.64 -11.16 -0.91
C LEU A 154 0.49 -10.40 -1.61
N VAL A 155 0.75 -9.19 -1.16
CA VAL A 155 1.94 -8.41 -1.50
C VAL A 155 2.74 -8.17 -0.22
N ASN A 156 3.79 -8.92 -0.02
CA ASN A 156 4.71 -8.70 1.08
C ASN A 156 5.72 -7.62 0.69
N LEU A 157 5.66 -6.46 1.32
CA LEU A 157 6.56 -5.34 1.00
C LEU A 157 8.05 -5.72 1.15
N ALA A 158 8.33 -6.68 2.00
CA ALA A 158 9.69 -7.16 2.20
C ALA A 158 10.29 -7.81 0.95
N ASP A 159 9.45 -8.51 0.19
CA ASP A 159 9.87 -9.35 -0.93
C ASP A 159 9.94 -8.57 -2.26
N LEU A 160 9.43 -7.33 -2.29
CA LEU A 160 9.54 -6.48 -3.47
C LEU A 160 11.02 -6.22 -3.81
N SER A 161 11.42 -6.50 -5.03
CA SER A 161 12.75 -6.14 -5.51
C SER A 161 12.81 -4.63 -5.84
N PRO A 162 14.01 -4.03 -5.91
CA PRO A 162 14.16 -2.63 -6.34
C PRO A 162 13.53 -2.35 -7.70
N GLU A 163 13.59 -3.32 -8.63
CA GLU A 163 13.06 -3.22 -10.00
C GLU A 163 11.52 -3.19 -9.99
N GLN A 164 10.90 -3.88 -9.04
CA GLN A 164 9.44 -3.86 -8.84
C GLN A 164 8.96 -2.54 -8.21
N ILE A 165 9.84 -1.83 -7.49
CA ILE A 165 9.57 -0.50 -6.93
C ILE A 165 9.90 0.55 -7.99
N SER A 166 9.06 0.66 -9.02
CA SER A 166 9.22 1.59 -10.13
C SER A 166 7.97 2.44 -10.32
N GLY A 167 8.16 3.69 -10.77
CA GLY A 167 7.06 4.64 -10.98
C GLY A 167 7.52 6.08 -10.76
N SER A 168 6.59 6.96 -10.40
CA SER A 168 6.90 8.34 -10.04
C SER A 168 7.82 8.42 -8.81
N LEU A 169 8.54 9.52 -8.66
CA LEU A 169 9.44 9.72 -7.51
C LEU A 169 8.70 9.57 -6.17
N GLY A 170 7.47 10.12 -6.08
CA GLY A 170 6.62 9.99 -4.91
C GLY A 170 6.23 8.55 -4.61
N PHE A 171 5.86 7.78 -5.63
CA PHE A 171 5.51 6.37 -5.47
C PHE A 171 6.69 5.52 -4.99
N VAL A 172 7.85 5.69 -5.63
CA VAL A 172 9.09 5.01 -5.23
C VAL A 172 9.47 5.35 -3.80
N LEU A 173 9.43 6.64 -3.42
CA LEU A 173 9.71 7.08 -2.06
C LEU A 173 8.77 6.43 -1.04
N ALA A 174 7.47 6.46 -1.31
CA ALA A 174 6.46 5.92 -0.40
C ALA A 174 6.63 4.42 -0.16
N LEU A 175 6.77 3.63 -1.23
CA LEU A 175 6.97 2.18 -1.11
C LEU A 175 8.30 1.82 -0.45
N LEU A 176 9.38 2.52 -0.79
CA LEU A 176 10.69 2.30 -0.20
C LEU A 176 10.67 2.63 1.29
N ALA A 177 10.03 3.75 1.66
CA ALA A 177 9.85 4.13 3.06
C ALA A 177 9.09 3.05 3.84
N LEU A 178 7.94 2.60 3.34
CA LEU A 178 7.16 1.52 3.96
C LEU A 178 7.96 0.21 4.04
N LYS A 179 8.62 -0.20 2.96
CA LYS A 179 9.43 -1.42 2.94
C LYS A 179 10.51 -1.41 4.02
N LEU A 180 11.17 -0.28 4.23
CA LEU A 180 12.37 -0.19 5.07
C LEU A 180 12.07 0.21 6.52
N VAL A 181 10.95 0.90 6.79
CA VAL A 181 10.68 1.48 8.11
C VAL A 181 10.62 0.45 9.25
N ARG A 182 10.30 -0.81 8.99
CA ARG A 182 10.27 -1.89 10.00
C ARG A 182 11.48 -2.84 9.93
N ARG A 183 12.40 -2.62 9.00
CA ARG A 183 13.57 -3.48 8.79
C ARG A 183 14.82 -2.87 9.39
N LYS A 184 15.80 -3.73 9.75
CA LYS A 184 17.11 -3.24 10.10
C LYS A 184 17.72 -2.52 8.89
N LEU A 185 18.09 -1.27 9.06
CA LEU A 185 18.71 -0.48 8.01
C LEU A 185 20.17 -0.94 7.82
N THR A 186 20.48 -1.41 6.63
CA THR A 186 21.87 -1.64 6.19
C THR A 186 22.43 -0.35 5.59
N GLN A 187 23.74 -0.28 5.41
CA GLN A 187 24.36 0.89 4.78
C GLN A 187 23.81 1.14 3.36
N SER A 188 23.62 0.08 2.58
CA SER A 188 23.06 0.20 1.22
C SER A 188 21.61 0.64 1.21
N SER A 189 20.75 0.07 2.05
CA SER A 189 19.34 0.48 2.14
C SER A 189 19.19 1.91 2.67
N THR A 190 20.05 2.33 3.61
CA THR A 190 20.06 3.71 4.10
C THR A 190 20.47 4.68 2.99
N ARG A 191 21.53 4.37 2.24
CA ARG A 191 21.96 5.20 1.10
C ARG A 191 20.89 5.34 0.05
N LEU A 192 20.20 4.24 -0.29
CA LEU A 192 19.12 4.25 -1.27
C LEU A 192 17.97 5.13 -0.80
N LEU A 193 17.47 4.91 0.42
CA LEU A 193 16.36 5.70 0.96
C LEU A 193 16.70 7.19 1.05
N VAL A 194 17.86 7.52 1.60
CA VAL A 194 18.31 8.91 1.75
C VAL A 194 18.48 9.57 0.38
N GLY A 195 19.03 8.86 -0.62
CA GLY A 195 19.17 9.39 -1.97
C GLY A 195 17.84 9.71 -2.65
N VAL A 196 16.82 8.84 -2.47
CA VAL A 196 15.46 9.09 -2.97
C VAL A 196 14.79 10.22 -2.19
N LEU A 197 14.95 10.25 -0.88
CA LEU A 197 14.40 11.28 0.01
C LEU A 197 14.95 12.68 -0.32
N ASP A 198 16.27 12.81 -0.49
CA ASP A 198 16.92 14.07 -0.86
C ASP A 198 16.41 14.61 -2.22
N ARG A 199 16.21 13.73 -3.20
CA ARG A 199 15.62 14.12 -4.49
C ARG A 199 14.19 14.60 -4.33
N ALA A 200 13.38 13.89 -3.53
CA ALA A 200 12.00 14.25 -3.29
C ALA A 200 11.84 15.54 -2.46
N LEU A 201 12.78 15.85 -1.56
CA LEU A 201 12.81 17.14 -0.84
C LEU A 201 13.14 18.30 -1.76
N ALA A 202 13.95 18.08 -2.79
CA ALA A 202 14.32 19.10 -3.78
C ALA A 202 13.18 19.38 -4.78
N ASP A 203 12.33 18.40 -5.06
CA ASP A 203 11.23 18.49 -6.00
C ASP A 203 9.96 19.07 -5.34
N PRO A 204 9.42 20.20 -5.85
CA PRO A 204 8.21 20.83 -5.29
C PRO A 204 6.99 19.89 -5.21
N GLU A 205 6.82 18.98 -6.17
CA GLU A 205 5.65 18.08 -6.24
C GLU A 205 5.69 16.97 -5.18
N THR A 206 6.88 16.52 -4.79
CA THR A 206 7.07 15.41 -3.85
C THR A 206 7.58 15.84 -2.47
N ARG A 207 7.90 17.13 -2.30
CA ARG A 207 8.48 17.66 -1.04
C ARG A 207 7.63 17.41 0.18
N GLU A 208 6.32 17.56 0.07
CA GLU A 208 5.42 17.33 1.20
C GLU A 208 5.37 15.84 1.59
N LEU A 209 5.34 14.95 0.61
CA LEU A 209 5.46 13.51 0.86
C LEU A 209 6.81 13.16 1.51
N ALA A 210 7.89 13.79 1.08
CA ALA A 210 9.20 13.59 1.68
C ALA A 210 9.23 13.98 3.16
N ARG A 211 8.59 15.08 3.54
CA ARG A 211 8.42 15.48 4.95
C ARG A 211 7.58 14.49 5.76
N GLN A 212 6.54 13.92 5.15
CA GLN A 212 5.75 12.85 5.79
C GLN A 212 6.59 11.60 6.04
N VAL A 213 7.52 11.26 5.14
CA VAL A 213 8.48 10.16 5.34
C VAL A 213 9.45 10.50 6.49
N GLU A 214 10.00 11.71 6.55
CA GLU A 214 10.84 12.13 7.67
C GLU A 214 10.09 12.01 9.00
N TRP A 215 8.85 12.48 9.05
CA TRP A 215 8.01 12.35 10.23
C TRP A 215 7.75 10.87 10.60
N LEU A 216 7.43 10.02 9.62
CA LEU A 216 7.19 8.59 9.83
C LEU A 216 8.43 7.93 10.48
N TYR A 217 9.61 8.24 9.98
CA TYR A 217 10.85 7.68 10.50
C TYR A 217 11.17 8.23 11.90
N ALA A 218 11.01 9.54 12.11
CA ALA A 218 11.19 10.16 13.42
C ALA A 218 10.24 9.58 14.49
N ALA A 219 9.00 9.25 14.10
CA ALA A 219 7.99 8.68 14.99
C ALA A 219 8.17 7.19 15.30
N THR A 220 8.92 6.45 14.47
CA THR A 220 8.93 4.97 14.50
C THR A 220 10.30 4.33 14.64
N ARG A 221 11.39 5.09 14.38
CA ARG A 221 12.77 4.59 14.39
C ARG A 221 13.53 5.01 15.64
N SER A 222 14.58 4.28 15.95
CA SER A 222 15.49 4.64 17.03
C SER A 222 16.29 5.91 16.67
N ARG A 223 16.76 6.60 17.71
CA ARG A 223 17.65 7.77 17.51
C ARG A 223 18.90 7.40 16.74
N GLU A 224 19.49 6.23 17.02
CA GLU A 224 20.67 5.73 16.30
C GLU A 224 20.42 5.57 14.79
N ASP A 225 19.25 5.06 14.40
CA ASP A 225 18.87 4.94 12.97
C ASP A 225 18.74 6.32 12.32
N ILE A 226 18.13 7.28 13.02
CA ILE A 226 17.98 8.66 12.53
C ILE A 226 19.34 9.35 12.38
N ASP A 227 20.23 9.22 13.38
CA ASP A 227 21.59 9.78 13.32
C ASP A 227 22.40 9.18 12.18
N ARG A 228 22.25 7.87 11.93
CA ARG A 228 22.86 7.18 10.78
C ARG A 228 22.34 7.72 9.44
N MET A 229 21.03 7.95 9.31
CA MET A 229 20.44 8.54 8.11
C MET A 229 20.95 9.95 7.87
N ALA A 230 21.02 10.78 8.92
CA ALA A 230 21.55 12.15 8.83
C ALA A 230 23.04 12.15 8.39
N THR A 231 23.85 11.24 8.91
CA THR A 231 25.26 11.08 8.52
C THR A 231 25.38 10.73 7.04
N VAL A 232 24.59 9.76 6.56
CA VAL A 232 24.59 9.35 5.14
C VAL A 232 24.13 10.51 4.24
N ALA A 233 23.09 11.26 4.65
CA ALA A 233 22.62 12.43 3.92
C ALA A 233 23.71 13.50 3.77
N ALA A 234 24.40 13.82 4.86
CA ALA A 234 25.53 14.78 4.84
C ALA A 234 26.66 14.32 3.90
N GLN A 235 27.02 13.03 3.94
CA GLN A 235 28.05 12.47 3.05
C GLN A 235 27.64 12.56 1.58
N GLN A 236 26.41 12.21 1.24
CA GLN A 236 25.92 12.25 -0.15
C GLN A 236 25.87 13.68 -0.69
N ARG A 237 25.43 14.65 0.13
CA ARG A 237 25.42 16.09 -0.25
C ARG A 237 26.83 16.61 -0.47
N TYR A 238 27.78 16.23 0.39
CA TYR A 238 29.18 16.61 0.23
C TYR A 238 29.80 16.06 -1.07
N HIS A 239 29.56 14.78 -1.38
CA HIS A 239 30.05 14.18 -2.63
C HIS A 239 29.48 14.86 -3.87
N ARG A 240 28.18 15.13 -3.92
CA ARG A 240 27.53 15.87 -5.03
C ARG A 240 28.14 17.26 -5.20
N ALA A 241 28.23 18.03 -4.14
CA ALA A 241 28.82 19.37 -4.20
C ALA A 241 30.27 19.37 -4.70
N ARG A 242 31.04 18.32 -4.36
CA ARG A 242 32.42 18.15 -4.83
C ARG A 242 32.46 17.79 -6.33
N GLU A 243 31.59 16.90 -6.79
CA GLU A 243 31.48 16.55 -8.22
C GLU A 243 31.08 17.75 -9.07
N ASP A 244 30.11 18.56 -8.61
CA ASP A 244 29.69 19.79 -9.28
C ASP A 244 30.85 20.81 -9.41
N LEU A 245 31.69 20.93 -8.38
CA LEU A 245 32.85 21.81 -8.40
C LEU A 245 33.99 21.34 -9.33
N MET A 246 34.06 20.03 -9.63
CA MET A 246 35.10 19.46 -10.51
C MET A 246 34.66 19.45 -12.00
N THR A 247 33.41 19.79 -12.29
CA THR A 247 32.84 19.81 -13.66
C THR A 247 32.89 21.22 -14.27
N TYR A 248 33.39 22.22 -13.52
CA TYR A 248 33.71 23.58 -13.96
C TYR A 248 35.22 23.76 -14.10
#